data_075f831da4f5e7626328bd0842e11c0d
#
_entry.id   075f831da4f5e7626328bd0842e11c0d
#
_cell.length_a   1.000
_cell.length_b   1.000
_cell.length_c   1.000
_cell.angle_alpha   90.00
_cell.angle_beta   90.00
_cell.angle_gamma   90.00
#
_symmetry.space_group_name_H-M   'P 1'
#
loop_
_entity.id
_entity.type
_entity.pdbx_description
1 polymer ?
#
loop_
_entity_poly.entity_id
_entity_poly.type
_entity_poly.pdbx_seq_one_letter_code
_entity_poly.pdbx_strand_id
1 'polypeptide(L)'
;MNQAFFTLSLGIAAMEIFGSYMSDDHTLAGESIRICALDTFVALMAGTIIFPACFSYGVAPDNGPSLLFVTLPQVFVNMAGGRFWGTLFFLFMMFASMSTVLAVFENILAVCMDTFGWSRKKAVLINGALLMLLSLPCVFGYNIWSDFHPILGKDVLDSEDFLVSNLLLPIGSLVYLLFCVTKWGWGFDKYLAEANKGTGLGMSPRFKIYFQFILPMLILVILLVGLGSWGWRALICAAVAVFVWFMARRSSSKSTI
;
A
#
# COMPACT_ATOMS: atom_id res chain seq x y z
N MET A 1 0.37 3.35 11.52
CA MET A 1 1.40 3.60 10.49
C MET A 1 1.32 2.60 9.34
N ASN A 2 1.12 1.29 9.58
CA ASN A 2 0.91 0.31 8.50
C ASN A 2 -0.22 0.71 7.55
N GLN A 3 -1.32 1.27 8.08
CA GLN A 3 -2.44 1.76 7.27
C GLN A 3 -2.03 2.79 6.20
N ALA A 4 -1.06 3.66 6.47
CA ALA A 4 -0.59 4.64 5.50
C ALA A 4 0.11 3.99 4.29
N PHE A 5 0.81 2.87 4.48
CA PHE A 5 1.38 2.11 3.36
C PHE A 5 0.29 1.50 2.49
N PHE A 6 -0.79 1.04 3.12
CA PHE A 6 -1.90 0.43 2.42
C PHE A 6 -2.73 1.47 1.64
N THR A 7 -3.18 2.54 2.29
CA THR A 7 -4.04 3.56 1.66
C THR A 7 -3.36 4.29 0.51
N LEU A 8 -2.07 4.58 0.67
CA LEU A 8 -1.25 5.23 -0.37
C LEU A 8 -0.62 4.23 -1.34
N SER A 9 -0.91 2.93 -1.20
CA SER A 9 -0.36 1.86 -2.07
C SER A 9 1.16 1.92 -2.22
N LEU A 10 1.86 2.28 -1.12
CA LEU A 10 3.32 2.35 -1.10
C LEU A 10 3.91 0.94 -1.13
N GLY A 11 5.00 0.75 -1.87
CA GLY A 11 5.73 -0.51 -1.92
C GLY A 11 5.22 -1.54 -2.93
N ILE A 12 4.10 -1.27 -3.62
CA ILE A 12 3.57 -2.09 -4.73
C ILE A 12 3.67 -1.38 -6.09
N ALA A 13 4.43 -0.30 -6.17
CA ALA A 13 4.67 0.50 -7.37
C ALA A 13 3.42 1.13 -8.04
N ALA A 14 2.26 1.18 -7.35
CA ALA A 14 1.08 1.82 -7.93
C ALA A 14 1.27 3.34 -8.09
N MET A 15 1.92 3.99 -7.11
CA MET A 15 2.24 5.41 -7.21
C MET A 15 3.32 5.69 -8.26
N GLU A 16 4.27 4.79 -8.44
CA GLU A 16 5.33 4.88 -9.44
C GLU A 16 4.75 4.80 -10.86
N ILE A 17 3.77 3.92 -11.10
CA ILE A 17 3.14 3.81 -12.41
C ILE A 17 2.30 5.07 -12.72
N PHE A 18 1.58 5.61 -11.75
CA PHE A 18 0.87 6.88 -11.93
C PHE A 18 1.83 8.05 -12.13
N GLY A 19 2.95 8.08 -11.40
CA GLY A 19 4.01 9.06 -11.59
C GLY A 19 4.59 9.01 -12.99
N SER A 20 4.67 7.83 -13.63
CA SER A 20 5.16 7.69 -15.00
C SER A 20 4.22 8.27 -16.07
N TYR A 21 2.94 8.47 -15.74
CA TYR A 21 1.94 9.11 -16.62
C TYR A 21 1.76 10.60 -16.34
N MET A 22 2.42 11.12 -15.31
CA MET A 22 2.32 12.53 -14.94
C MET A 22 3.13 13.39 -15.91
N SER A 23 2.56 14.53 -16.31
CA SER A 23 3.27 15.51 -17.14
C SER A 23 4.35 16.25 -16.33
N ASP A 24 5.39 16.73 -17.01
CA ASP A 24 6.50 17.48 -16.41
C ASP A 24 6.10 18.89 -15.88
N ASP A 25 4.81 19.24 -15.93
CA ASP A 25 4.31 20.54 -15.48
C ASP A 25 4.18 20.66 -13.95
N HIS A 26 4.12 19.53 -13.25
CA HIS A 26 3.90 19.44 -11.79
C HIS A 26 5.10 18.85 -11.06
N THR A 27 5.39 19.37 -9.85
CA THR A 27 6.44 18.79 -8.99
C THR A 27 5.94 17.56 -8.27
N LEU A 28 6.77 16.51 -8.18
CA LEU A 28 6.42 15.28 -7.45
C LEU A 28 6.13 15.56 -5.96
N ALA A 29 6.88 16.46 -5.33
CA ALA A 29 6.67 16.83 -3.94
C ALA A 29 5.31 17.51 -3.72
N GLY A 30 4.91 18.41 -4.62
CA GLY A 30 3.62 19.09 -4.56
C GLY A 30 2.44 18.12 -4.69
N GLU A 31 2.50 17.22 -5.67
CA GLU A 31 1.44 16.22 -5.87
C GLU A 31 1.39 15.20 -4.71
N SER A 32 2.53 14.77 -4.18
CA SER A 32 2.56 13.89 -3.01
C SER A 32 1.88 14.51 -1.80
N ILE A 33 2.09 15.79 -1.53
CA ILE A 33 1.42 16.50 -0.42
C ILE A 33 -0.10 16.59 -0.67
N ARG A 34 -0.53 16.87 -1.90
CA ARG A 34 -1.96 16.90 -2.26
C ARG A 34 -2.62 15.55 -2.05
N ILE A 35 -1.99 14.47 -2.50
CA ILE A 35 -2.49 13.10 -2.32
C ILE A 35 -2.62 12.78 -0.83
N CYS A 36 -1.58 13.01 -0.04
CA CYS A 36 -1.62 12.77 1.40
C CYS A 36 -2.70 13.61 2.13
N ALA A 37 -2.88 14.86 1.72
CA ALA A 37 -3.90 15.74 2.31
C ALA A 37 -5.32 15.24 1.98
N LEU A 38 -5.57 14.83 0.74
CA LEU A 38 -6.86 14.28 0.32
C LEU A 38 -7.15 12.94 0.99
N ASP A 39 -6.17 12.03 1.06
CA ASP A 39 -6.31 10.74 1.75
C ASP A 39 -6.67 10.95 3.22
N THR A 40 -5.94 11.83 3.91
CA THR A 40 -6.20 12.17 5.31
C THR A 40 -7.60 12.79 5.49
N PHE A 41 -8.00 13.70 4.60
CA PHE A 41 -9.31 14.33 4.66
C PHE A 41 -10.44 13.30 4.50
N VAL A 42 -10.33 12.41 3.52
CA VAL A 42 -11.34 11.35 3.30
C VAL A 42 -11.38 10.39 4.50
N ALA A 43 -10.24 10.01 5.05
CA ALA A 43 -10.18 9.14 6.23
C ALA A 43 -10.86 9.77 7.45
N LEU A 44 -10.62 11.05 7.72
CA LEU A 44 -11.28 11.79 8.80
C LEU A 44 -12.79 11.90 8.59
N MET A 45 -13.23 12.23 7.37
CA MET A 45 -14.67 12.31 7.05
C MET A 45 -15.36 10.96 7.19
N ALA A 46 -14.75 9.88 6.69
CA ALA A 46 -15.29 8.52 6.85
C ALA A 46 -15.39 8.13 8.33
N GLY A 47 -14.36 8.40 9.14
CA GLY A 47 -14.39 8.14 10.57
C GLY A 47 -15.49 8.90 11.31
N THR A 48 -15.70 10.18 11.00
CA THR A 48 -16.76 10.99 11.63
C THR A 48 -18.18 10.53 11.26
N ILE A 49 -18.36 9.80 10.18
CA ILE A 49 -19.63 9.23 9.77
C ILE A 49 -19.83 7.82 10.37
N ILE A 50 -18.82 6.96 10.21
CA ILE A 50 -18.95 5.53 10.53
C ILE A 50 -19.00 5.30 12.04
N PHE A 51 -18.09 5.90 12.82
CA PHE A 51 -18.04 5.64 14.25
C PHE A 51 -19.31 6.09 15.01
N PRO A 52 -19.82 7.32 14.83
CA PRO A 52 -21.06 7.70 15.45
C PRO A 52 -22.25 6.83 15.02
N ALA A 53 -22.30 6.40 13.75
CA ALA A 53 -23.34 5.50 13.30
C ALA A 53 -23.28 4.15 14.03
N CYS A 54 -22.11 3.52 14.14
CA CYS A 54 -21.94 2.29 14.89
C CYS A 54 -22.41 2.43 16.35
N PHE A 55 -21.96 3.47 17.05
CA PHE A 55 -22.37 3.72 18.45
C PHE A 55 -23.86 4.02 18.60
N SER A 56 -24.47 4.76 17.67
CA SER A 56 -25.90 5.06 17.70
C SER A 56 -26.79 3.83 17.58
N TYR A 57 -26.30 2.81 16.88
CA TYR A 57 -27.03 1.55 16.72
C TYR A 57 -26.53 0.43 17.64
N GLY A 58 -25.67 0.75 18.62
CA GLY A 58 -25.18 -0.19 19.61
C GLY A 58 -24.29 -1.30 19.04
N VAL A 59 -23.67 -1.05 17.88
CA VAL A 59 -22.76 -2.00 17.21
C VAL A 59 -21.33 -1.58 17.50
N ALA A 60 -20.50 -2.52 18.00
CA ALA A 60 -19.09 -2.25 18.25
C ALA A 60 -18.35 -2.04 16.92
N PRO A 61 -17.53 -0.98 16.79
CA PRO A 61 -16.71 -0.77 15.61
C PRO A 61 -15.53 -1.73 15.64
N ASP A 62 -15.62 -2.83 14.91
CA ASP A 62 -14.52 -3.77 14.71
C ASP A 62 -13.43 -3.18 13.81
N ASN A 63 -12.27 -3.79 13.83
CA ASN A 63 -11.14 -3.40 12.98
C ASN A 63 -11.11 -4.25 11.70
N GLY A 64 -10.59 -3.64 10.64
CA GLY A 64 -10.33 -4.33 9.38
C GLY A 64 -11.58 -4.61 8.53
N PRO A 65 -11.54 -5.65 7.67
CA PRO A 65 -12.61 -5.98 6.75
C PRO A 65 -13.96 -6.28 7.42
N SER A 66 -13.95 -6.80 8.65
CA SER A 66 -15.16 -7.11 9.42
C SER A 66 -16.03 -5.87 9.67
N LEU A 67 -15.42 -4.68 9.83
CA LEU A 67 -16.15 -3.42 9.93
C LEU A 67 -17.04 -3.18 8.71
N LEU A 68 -16.54 -3.45 7.51
CA LEU A 68 -17.25 -3.20 6.26
C LEU A 68 -18.28 -4.28 5.94
N PHE A 69 -17.94 -5.55 6.15
CA PHE A 69 -18.75 -6.67 5.67
C PHE A 69 -19.67 -7.27 6.74
N VAL A 70 -19.40 -7.03 8.02
CA VAL A 70 -20.22 -7.54 9.14
C VAL A 70 -20.89 -6.40 9.89
N THR A 71 -20.12 -5.42 10.35
CA THR A 71 -20.62 -4.37 11.25
C THR A 71 -21.54 -3.38 10.53
N LEU A 72 -21.11 -2.81 9.39
CA LEU A 72 -21.92 -1.82 8.67
C LEU A 72 -23.24 -2.38 8.11
N PRO A 73 -23.33 -3.60 7.58
CA PRO A 73 -24.62 -4.19 7.22
C PRO A 73 -25.60 -4.24 8.40
N GLN A 74 -25.13 -4.52 9.63
CA GLN A 74 -26.00 -4.52 10.82
C GLN A 74 -26.51 -3.12 11.15
N VAL A 75 -25.67 -2.08 10.99
CA VAL A 75 -26.10 -0.68 11.14
C VAL A 75 -27.20 -0.35 10.13
N PHE A 76 -27.01 -0.70 8.87
CA PHE A 76 -28.01 -0.42 7.82
C PHE A 76 -29.33 -1.19 8.03
N VAL A 77 -29.29 -2.42 8.52
CA VAL A 77 -30.52 -3.19 8.83
C VAL A 77 -31.37 -2.49 9.89
N ASN A 78 -30.72 -1.87 10.88
CA ASN A 78 -31.40 -1.17 12.00
C ASN A 78 -31.78 0.27 11.69
N MET A 79 -31.33 0.84 10.57
CA MET A 79 -31.52 2.25 10.20
C MET A 79 -32.79 2.43 9.36
N ALA A 80 -33.51 3.54 9.59
CA ALA A 80 -34.65 3.93 8.75
C ALA A 80 -34.17 4.18 7.30
N GLY A 81 -34.75 3.48 6.33
CA GLY A 81 -34.32 3.54 4.93
C GLY A 81 -32.98 2.82 4.66
N GLY A 82 -32.55 1.96 5.55
CA GLY A 82 -31.24 1.32 5.51
C GLY A 82 -30.97 0.52 4.23
N ARG A 83 -32.00 -0.03 3.59
CA ARG A 83 -31.84 -0.69 2.27
C ARG A 83 -31.33 0.29 1.21
N PHE A 84 -31.90 1.49 1.17
CA PHE A 84 -31.48 2.52 0.20
C PHE A 84 -30.05 3.01 0.51
N TRP A 85 -29.82 3.42 1.75
CA TRP A 85 -28.52 3.95 2.17
C TRP A 85 -27.39 2.91 2.12
N GLY A 86 -27.68 1.68 2.52
CA GLY A 86 -26.75 0.57 2.41
C GLY A 86 -26.39 0.24 0.98
N THR A 87 -27.39 0.18 0.07
CA THR A 87 -27.13 -0.03 -1.36
C THR A 87 -26.26 1.07 -1.94
N LEU A 88 -26.55 2.33 -1.61
CA LEU A 88 -25.77 3.49 -2.08
C LEU A 88 -24.35 3.45 -1.55
N PHE A 89 -24.17 3.13 -0.27
CA PHE A 89 -22.86 2.99 0.37
C PHE A 89 -22.00 1.92 -0.31
N PHE A 90 -22.54 0.70 -0.47
CA PHE A 90 -21.79 -0.40 -1.10
C PHE A 90 -21.54 -0.16 -2.58
N LEU A 91 -22.42 0.54 -3.28
CA LEU A 91 -22.20 0.96 -4.66
C LEU A 91 -21.01 1.92 -4.77
N PHE A 92 -20.95 2.94 -3.92
CA PHE A 92 -19.81 3.86 -3.90
C PHE A 92 -18.52 3.18 -3.45
N MET A 93 -18.60 2.28 -2.48
CA MET A 93 -17.44 1.48 -2.05
C MET A 93 -16.92 0.60 -3.19
N MET A 94 -17.80 0.02 -4.00
CA MET A 94 -17.41 -0.74 -5.18
C MET A 94 -16.66 0.14 -6.19
N PHE A 95 -17.11 1.35 -6.46
CA PHE A 95 -16.39 2.27 -7.35
C PHE A 95 -15.04 2.69 -6.76
N ALA A 96 -14.96 2.95 -5.46
CA ALA A 96 -13.72 3.31 -4.79
C ALA A 96 -12.70 2.15 -4.83
N SER A 97 -13.13 0.92 -4.53
CA SER A 97 -12.26 -0.25 -4.60
C SER A 97 -11.78 -0.54 -6.03
N MET A 98 -12.64 -0.33 -7.03
CA MET A 98 -12.32 -0.55 -8.43
C MET A 98 -11.17 0.36 -8.91
N SER A 99 -11.10 1.61 -8.44
CA SER A 99 -9.99 2.50 -8.77
C SER A 99 -8.65 1.99 -8.25
N THR A 100 -8.61 1.47 -7.03
CA THR A 100 -7.41 0.88 -6.42
C THR A 100 -6.99 -0.41 -7.13
N VAL A 101 -7.96 -1.30 -7.42
CA VAL A 101 -7.69 -2.53 -8.18
C VAL A 101 -7.09 -2.21 -9.54
N LEU A 102 -7.64 -1.24 -10.27
CA LEU A 102 -7.12 -0.83 -11.57
C LEU A 102 -5.68 -0.29 -11.48
N ALA A 103 -5.36 0.47 -10.41
CA ALA A 103 -4.01 0.99 -10.19
C ALA A 103 -2.98 -0.13 -10.02
N VAL A 104 -3.27 -1.08 -9.13
CA VAL A 104 -2.38 -2.23 -8.87
C VAL A 104 -2.30 -3.12 -10.11
N PHE A 105 -3.42 -3.35 -10.78
CA PHE A 105 -3.50 -4.18 -11.98
C PHE A 105 -2.68 -3.59 -13.13
N GLU A 106 -2.75 -2.27 -13.35
CA GLU A 106 -1.94 -1.59 -14.37
C GLU A 106 -0.45 -1.75 -14.12
N ASN A 107 -0.01 -1.70 -12.84
CA ASN A 107 1.38 -1.98 -12.50
C ASN A 107 1.79 -3.40 -12.88
N ILE A 108 0.97 -4.42 -12.55
CA ILE A 108 1.23 -5.80 -12.92
C ILE A 108 1.30 -5.96 -14.45
N LEU A 109 0.39 -5.30 -15.18
CA LEU A 109 0.40 -5.31 -16.64
C LEU A 109 1.68 -4.71 -17.20
N ALA A 110 2.12 -3.55 -16.69
CA ALA A 110 3.36 -2.90 -17.10
C ALA A 110 4.56 -3.83 -16.91
N VAL A 111 4.70 -4.45 -15.73
CA VAL A 111 5.77 -5.43 -15.45
C VAL A 111 5.72 -6.61 -16.43
N CYS A 112 4.54 -7.15 -16.71
CA CYS A 112 4.39 -8.28 -17.65
C CYS A 112 4.74 -7.89 -19.09
N MET A 113 4.36 -6.69 -19.51
CA MET A 113 4.68 -6.18 -20.84
C MET A 113 6.18 -5.92 -21.00
N ASP A 114 6.79 -5.27 -20.01
CA ASP A 114 8.20 -4.88 -20.06
C ASP A 114 9.15 -6.08 -19.87
N THR A 115 8.80 -7.01 -18.99
CA THR A 115 9.67 -8.15 -18.67
C THR A 115 9.52 -9.30 -19.65
N PHE A 116 8.28 -9.64 -20.03
CA PHE A 116 7.98 -10.80 -20.88
C PHE A 116 7.65 -10.44 -22.33
N GLY A 117 7.61 -9.15 -22.67
CA GLY A 117 7.25 -8.69 -24.01
C GLY A 117 5.81 -9.06 -24.41
N TRP A 118 4.89 -9.21 -23.44
CA TRP A 118 3.51 -9.58 -23.73
C TRP A 118 2.75 -8.41 -24.35
N SER A 119 1.85 -8.72 -25.29
CA SER A 119 0.88 -7.72 -25.74
C SER A 119 -0.09 -7.38 -24.60
N ARG A 120 -0.59 -6.14 -24.57
CA ARG A 120 -1.53 -5.68 -23.54
C ARG A 120 -2.75 -6.59 -23.41
N LYS A 121 -3.32 -7.06 -24.53
CA LYS A 121 -4.47 -7.99 -24.51
C LYS A 121 -4.14 -9.31 -23.81
N LYS A 122 -2.97 -9.89 -24.11
CA LYS A 122 -2.51 -11.14 -23.48
C LYS A 122 -2.26 -10.93 -21.99
N ALA A 123 -1.60 -9.86 -21.61
CA ALA A 123 -1.35 -9.53 -20.21
C ALA A 123 -2.65 -9.35 -19.42
N VAL A 124 -3.63 -8.61 -19.95
CA VAL A 124 -4.95 -8.41 -19.31
C VAL A 124 -5.68 -9.73 -19.12
N LEU A 125 -5.76 -10.58 -20.15
CA LEU A 125 -6.49 -11.85 -20.07
C LEU A 125 -5.87 -12.80 -19.04
N ILE A 126 -4.55 -12.98 -19.08
CA ILE A 126 -3.85 -13.92 -18.19
C ILE A 126 -3.90 -13.41 -16.74
N ASN A 127 -3.52 -12.15 -16.51
CA ASN A 127 -3.51 -11.61 -15.15
C ASN A 127 -4.93 -11.41 -14.59
N GLY A 128 -5.91 -11.10 -15.42
CA GLY A 128 -7.32 -11.03 -15.01
C GLY A 128 -7.85 -12.40 -14.57
N ALA A 129 -7.57 -13.46 -15.35
CA ALA A 129 -7.93 -14.82 -14.95
C ALA A 129 -7.21 -15.25 -13.66
N LEU A 130 -5.91 -14.91 -13.53
CA LEU A 130 -5.12 -15.22 -12.35
C LEU A 130 -5.67 -14.49 -11.12
N LEU A 131 -6.01 -13.21 -11.23
CA LEU A 131 -6.60 -12.41 -10.16
C LEU A 131 -7.93 -13.01 -9.70
N MET A 132 -8.79 -13.41 -10.62
CA MET A 132 -10.05 -14.10 -10.31
C MET A 132 -9.82 -15.39 -9.55
N LEU A 133 -8.85 -16.21 -9.98
CA LEU A 133 -8.52 -17.48 -9.31
C LEU A 133 -7.93 -17.26 -7.92
N LEU A 134 -7.01 -16.30 -7.78
CA LEU A 134 -6.33 -15.99 -6.52
C LEU A 134 -7.25 -15.28 -5.51
N SER A 135 -8.36 -14.67 -5.94
CA SER A 135 -9.35 -14.10 -5.02
C SER A 135 -10.31 -15.13 -4.42
N LEU A 136 -10.41 -16.33 -4.99
CA LEU A 136 -11.32 -17.38 -4.50
C LEU A 136 -11.04 -17.80 -3.04
N PRO A 137 -9.78 -17.97 -2.58
CA PRO A 137 -9.49 -18.28 -1.19
C PRO A 137 -10.08 -17.27 -0.21
N CYS A 138 -10.00 -15.96 -0.51
CA CYS A 138 -10.61 -14.92 0.32
C CYS A 138 -12.12 -15.09 0.43
N VAL A 139 -12.81 -15.39 -0.68
CA VAL A 139 -14.26 -15.63 -0.70
C VAL A 139 -14.63 -16.90 0.07
N PHE A 140 -13.86 -17.97 -0.11
CA PHE A 140 -14.08 -19.22 0.60
C PHE A 140 -13.80 -19.12 2.09
N GLY A 141 -12.88 -18.25 2.51
CA GLY A 141 -12.57 -17.97 3.91
C GLY A 141 -13.79 -17.50 4.73
N TYR A 142 -14.75 -16.83 4.09
CA TYR A 142 -16.00 -16.42 4.73
C TYR A 142 -17.12 -17.48 4.67
N ASN A 143 -16.92 -18.61 4.01
CA ASN A 143 -17.96 -19.63 3.81
C ASN A 143 -17.43 -21.03 4.08
N ILE A 144 -16.90 -21.70 3.04
CA ILE A 144 -16.50 -23.12 3.09
C ILE A 144 -15.27 -23.32 4.00
N TRP A 145 -14.38 -22.33 4.07
CA TRP A 145 -13.13 -22.36 4.84
C TRP A 145 -13.18 -21.46 6.08
N SER A 146 -14.37 -21.21 6.63
CA SER A 146 -14.53 -20.37 7.84
C SER A 146 -13.72 -20.85 9.06
N ASP A 147 -13.48 -22.17 9.14
CA ASP A 147 -12.70 -22.78 10.22
C ASP A 147 -11.20 -22.90 9.90
N PHE A 148 -10.80 -22.46 8.69
CA PHE A 148 -9.40 -22.51 8.28
C PHE A 148 -8.69 -21.20 8.62
N HIS A 149 -7.77 -21.26 9.58
CA HIS A 149 -7.00 -20.13 10.09
C HIS A 149 -5.51 -20.30 9.77
N PRO A 150 -5.04 -19.86 8.57
CA PRO A 150 -3.69 -20.13 8.10
C PRO A 150 -2.60 -19.43 8.91
N ILE A 151 -2.85 -18.23 9.41
CA ILE A 151 -1.84 -17.43 10.11
C ILE A 151 -2.42 -16.87 11.41
N LEU A 152 -1.78 -17.15 12.54
CA LEU A 152 -2.09 -16.57 13.86
C LEU A 152 -3.56 -16.71 14.31
N GLY A 153 -4.28 -17.71 13.84
CA GLY A 153 -5.70 -17.87 14.16
C GLY A 153 -6.61 -16.86 13.45
N LYS A 154 -6.12 -16.19 12.42
CA LYS A 154 -6.88 -15.29 11.57
C LYS A 154 -7.50 -16.04 10.40
N ASP A 155 -8.61 -15.53 9.88
CA ASP A 155 -9.21 -16.04 8.65
C ASP A 155 -8.27 -15.83 7.43
N VAL A 156 -8.69 -16.32 6.26
CA VAL A 156 -7.85 -16.26 5.05
C VAL A 156 -7.58 -14.82 4.64
N LEU A 157 -8.61 -13.97 4.58
CA LEU A 157 -8.46 -12.58 4.17
C LEU A 157 -7.57 -11.78 5.13
N ASP A 158 -7.81 -11.90 6.43
CA ASP A 158 -7.00 -11.24 7.46
C ASP A 158 -5.56 -11.76 7.47
N SER A 159 -5.33 -13.02 7.09
CA SER A 159 -3.98 -13.58 6.94
C SER A 159 -3.25 -13.03 5.74
N GLU A 160 -3.93 -12.90 4.60
CA GLU A 160 -3.38 -12.27 3.39
C GLU A 160 -3.11 -10.78 3.62
N ASP A 161 -4.05 -10.05 4.23
CA ASP A 161 -3.85 -8.66 4.62
C ASP A 161 -2.65 -8.49 5.56
N PHE A 162 -2.50 -9.37 6.54
CA PHE A 162 -1.35 -9.34 7.45
C PHE A 162 -0.02 -9.46 6.68
N LEU A 163 0.08 -10.39 5.74
CA LEU A 163 1.29 -10.56 4.92
C LEU A 163 1.57 -9.33 4.05
N VAL A 164 0.54 -8.81 3.40
CA VAL A 164 0.68 -7.63 2.54
C VAL A 164 1.03 -6.41 3.36
N SER A 165 0.20 -6.04 4.33
CA SER A 165 0.28 -4.78 5.06
C SER A 165 1.46 -4.69 6.02
N ASN A 166 1.86 -5.81 6.65
CA ASN A 166 2.93 -5.81 7.64
C ASN A 166 4.30 -6.25 7.10
N LEU A 167 4.34 -6.92 5.96
CA LEU A 167 5.59 -7.44 5.41
C LEU A 167 5.90 -6.87 4.03
N LEU A 168 5.05 -7.12 3.04
CA LEU A 168 5.35 -6.81 1.64
C LEU A 168 5.41 -5.31 1.36
N LEU A 169 4.44 -4.53 1.87
CA LEU A 169 4.41 -3.08 1.64
C LEU A 169 5.59 -2.35 2.28
N PRO A 170 5.95 -2.57 3.56
CA PRO A 170 7.13 -1.94 4.14
C PRO A 170 8.44 -2.36 3.46
N ILE A 171 8.60 -3.64 3.10
CA ILE A 171 9.80 -4.11 2.39
C ILE A 171 9.88 -3.48 1.00
N GLY A 172 8.79 -3.49 0.23
CA GLY A 172 8.75 -2.87 -1.09
C GLY A 172 9.07 -1.38 -1.02
N SER A 173 8.47 -0.65 -0.08
CA SER A 173 8.74 0.77 0.14
C SER A 173 10.22 1.03 0.48
N LEU A 174 10.84 0.17 1.30
CA LEU A 174 12.24 0.28 1.63
C LEU A 174 13.13 0.06 0.38
N VAL A 175 12.79 -0.92 -0.46
CA VAL A 175 13.53 -1.19 -1.70
C VAL A 175 13.45 0.00 -2.65
N TYR A 176 12.26 0.56 -2.90
CA TYR A 176 12.10 1.75 -3.75
C TYR A 176 12.83 2.96 -3.19
N LEU A 177 12.70 3.21 -1.89
CA LEU A 177 13.40 4.31 -1.23
C LEU A 177 14.92 4.19 -1.40
N LEU A 178 15.48 3.00 -1.10
CA LEU A 178 16.92 2.76 -1.23
C LEU A 178 17.37 2.89 -2.69
N PHE A 179 16.58 2.44 -3.64
CA PHE A 179 16.87 2.64 -5.06
C PHE A 179 16.95 4.14 -5.42
N CYS A 180 16.01 4.94 -4.96
CA CYS A 180 15.98 6.38 -5.25
C CYS A 180 17.13 7.15 -4.63
N VAL A 181 17.57 6.79 -3.40
CA VAL A 181 18.49 7.64 -2.62
C VAL A 181 19.94 7.15 -2.59
N THR A 182 20.19 5.87 -2.97
CA THR A 182 21.55 5.33 -2.94
C THR A 182 22.27 5.46 -4.28
N LYS A 183 23.57 5.50 -4.25
CA LYS A 183 24.43 5.50 -5.46
C LYS A 183 24.34 4.19 -6.26
N TRP A 184 23.84 3.14 -5.63
CA TRP A 184 23.62 1.84 -6.29
C TRP A 184 22.45 1.91 -7.28
N GLY A 185 21.41 2.67 -6.95
CA GLY A 185 20.26 2.90 -7.80
C GLY A 185 20.36 4.22 -8.56
N TRP A 186 19.32 5.02 -8.49
CA TRP A 186 19.22 6.30 -9.20
C TRP A 186 20.11 7.39 -8.61
N GLY A 187 20.21 7.44 -7.29
CA GLY A 187 20.96 8.43 -6.51
C GLY A 187 20.14 9.67 -6.18
N PHE A 188 20.36 10.18 -4.96
CA PHE A 188 19.54 11.27 -4.41
C PHE A 188 19.56 12.54 -5.28
N ASP A 189 20.69 12.88 -5.89
CA ASP A 189 20.82 14.12 -6.64
C ASP A 189 19.98 14.06 -7.96
N LYS A 190 19.94 12.90 -8.62
CA LYS A 190 19.08 12.69 -9.79
C LYS A 190 17.60 12.61 -9.38
N TYR A 191 17.29 11.93 -8.28
CA TYR A 191 15.95 11.90 -7.72
C TYR A 191 15.45 13.31 -7.40
N LEU A 192 16.29 14.15 -6.75
CA LEU A 192 15.95 15.52 -6.40
C LEU A 192 15.70 16.39 -7.65
N ALA A 193 16.51 16.22 -8.70
CA ALA A 193 16.32 16.92 -9.95
C ALA A 193 14.98 16.56 -10.61
N GLU A 194 14.60 15.29 -10.60
CA GLU A 194 13.32 14.83 -11.14
C GLU A 194 12.15 15.29 -10.27
N ALA A 195 12.26 15.19 -8.95
CA ALA A 195 11.21 15.60 -8.02
C ALA A 195 10.88 17.10 -8.09
N ASN A 196 11.82 17.91 -8.56
CA ASN A 196 11.69 19.36 -8.71
C ASN A 196 11.40 19.78 -10.16
N LYS A 197 11.18 18.86 -11.10
CA LYS A 197 10.68 19.24 -12.42
C LYS A 197 9.29 19.86 -12.30
N GLY A 198 9.02 20.85 -13.15
CA GLY A 198 7.73 21.52 -13.21
C GLY A 198 7.58 22.67 -12.23
N THR A 199 6.34 23.12 -12.09
CA THR A 199 5.96 24.25 -11.24
C THR A 199 5.24 23.76 -9.98
N GLY A 200 5.66 24.23 -8.81
CA GLY A 200 5.04 23.88 -7.53
C GLY A 200 6.01 23.86 -6.35
N LEU A 201 5.65 23.12 -5.32
CA LEU A 201 6.49 22.95 -4.12
C LEU A 201 7.71 22.10 -4.47
N GLY A 202 8.88 22.70 -4.38
CA GLY A 202 10.14 22.01 -4.59
C GLY A 202 10.70 21.38 -3.32
N MET A 203 11.45 20.30 -3.49
CA MET A 203 12.17 19.62 -2.42
C MET A 203 13.57 20.26 -2.23
N SER A 204 13.92 20.57 -0.98
CA SER A 204 15.24 21.12 -0.66
C SER A 204 16.32 20.01 -0.57
N PRO A 205 17.57 20.25 -1.00
CA PRO A 205 18.68 19.31 -0.82
C PRO A 205 18.94 18.92 0.64
N ARG A 206 18.48 19.72 1.61
CA ARG A 206 18.60 19.43 3.06
C ARG A 206 17.89 18.15 3.47
N PHE A 207 16.88 17.71 2.71
CA PHE A 207 16.17 16.45 2.97
C PHE A 207 17.02 15.21 2.66
N LYS A 208 18.23 15.34 2.10
CA LYS A 208 19.11 14.21 1.80
C LYS A 208 19.34 13.30 3.01
N ILE A 209 19.69 13.86 4.16
CA ILE A 209 19.92 13.08 5.39
C ILE A 209 18.64 12.38 5.86
N TYR A 210 17.50 13.06 5.78
CA TYR A 210 16.21 12.49 6.11
C TYR A 210 15.87 11.25 5.25
N PHE A 211 15.98 11.37 3.93
CA PHE A 211 15.66 10.27 3.01
C PHE A 211 16.68 9.13 3.06
N GLN A 212 17.97 9.41 3.34
CA GLN A 212 19.01 8.39 3.35
C GLN A 212 19.10 7.61 4.66
N PHE A 213 18.74 8.23 5.79
CA PHE A 213 18.93 7.62 7.12
C PHE A 213 17.64 7.56 7.94
N ILE A 214 16.94 8.68 8.11
CA ILE A 214 15.79 8.73 9.03
C ILE A 214 14.62 7.90 8.49
N LEU A 215 14.25 8.10 7.23
CA LEU A 215 13.12 7.42 6.61
C LEU A 215 13.33 5.90 6.51
N PRO A 216 14.48 5.36 6.06
CA PRO A 216 14.73 3.92 6.08
C PRO A 216 14.65 3.32 7.49
N MET A 217 15.21 4.00 8.49
CA MET A 217 15.13 3.56 9.90
C MET A 217 13.68 3.54 10.38
N LEU A 218 12.89 4.53 10.04
CA LEU A 218 11.47 4.59 10.38
C LEU A 218 10.68 3.44 9.74
N ILE A 219 10.91 3.14 8.47
CA ILE A 219 10.28 2.00 7.77
C ILE A 219 10.69 0.68 8.43
N LEU A 220 11.96 0.52 8.80
CA LEU A 220 12.43 -0.66 9.53
C LEU A 220 11.73 -0.83 10.88
N VAL A 221 11.57 0.25 11.64
CA VAL A 221 10.85 0.23 12.92
C VAL A 221 9.40 -0.19 12.69
N ILE A 222 8.73 0.33 11.66
CA ILE A 222 7.34 -0.03 11.32
C ILE A 222 7.26 -1.52 10.97
N LEU A 223 8.16 -2.03 10.14
CA LEU A 223 8.24 -3.44 9.79
C LEU A 223 8.38 -4.33 11.03
N LEU A 224 9.27 -3.94 11.95
CA LEU A 224 9.52 -4.67 13.19
C LEU A 224 8.31 -4.70 14.13
N VAL A 225 7.65 -3.55 14.28
CA VAL A 225 6.44 -3.44 15.09
C VAL A 225 5.29 -4.21 14.45
N GLY A 226 5.15 -4.16 13.12
CA GLY A 226 4.12 -4.87 12.38
C GLY A 226 4.20 -6.40 12.50
N LEU A 227 5.42 -6.94 12.59
CA LEU A 227 5.63 -8.38 12.77
C LEU A 227 5.26 -8.92 14.17
N GLY A 228 4.95 -8.05 15.13
CA GLY A 228 4.45 -8.43 16.46
C GLY A 228 5.41 -9.34 17.24
N SER A 229 4.87 -10.36 17.91
CA SER A 229 5.61 -11.30 18.76
C SER A 229 6.33 -12.44 18.02
N TRP A 230 6.38 -12.42 16.71
CA TRP A 230 7.01 -13.47 15.93
C TRP A 230 8.52 -13.53 16.19
N GLY A 231 9.02 -14.72 16.53
CA GLY A 231 10.45 -14.95 16.75
C GLY A 231 11.36 -14.73 15.53
N TRP A 232 10.78 -14.51 14.38
CA TRP A 232 11.44 -14.17 13.11
C TRP A 232 11.91 -12.71 13.04
N ARG A 233 11.48 -11.87 13.99
CA ARG A 233 11.86 -10.44 14.01
C ARG A 233 13.37 -10.27 13.89
N ALA A 234 14.10 -11.05 14.66
CA ALA A 234 15.57 -11.01 14.66
C ALA A 234 16.16 -11.47 13.31
N LEU A 235 15.58 -12.48 12.68
CA LEU A 235 16.06 -13.00 11.38
C LEU A 235 15.78 -12.03 10.24
N ILE A 236 14.60 -11.43 10.19
CA ILE A 236 14.25 -10.43 9.17
C ILE A 236 15.06 -9.15 9.38
N CYS A 237 15.23 -8.71 10.63
CA CYS A 237 16.11 -7.57 10.94
C CYS A 237 17.54 -7.82 10.49
N ALA A 238 18.07 -9.01 10.79
CA ALA A 238 19.41 -9.38 10.38
C ALA A 238 19.53 -9.43 8.84
N ALA A 239 18.55 -10.02 8.15
CA ALA A 239 18.54 -10.09 6.70
C ALA A 239 18.45 -8.71 6.04
N VAL A 240 17.57 -7.84 6.54
CA VAL A 240 17.44 -6.46 6.04
C VAL A 240 18.68 -5.63 6.38
N ALA A 241 19.23 -5.75 7.59
CA ALA A 241 20.46 -5.07 7.97
C ALA A 241 21.66 -5.52 7.12
N VAL A 242 21.77 -6.84 6.85
CA VAL A 242 22.81 -7.40 5.95
C VAL A 242 22.58 -6.91 4.51
N PHE A 243 21.34 -6.85 4.03
CA PHE A 243 21.03 -6.34 2.71
C PHE A 243 21.38 -4.84 2.58
N VAL A 244 21.00 -4.02 3.54
CA VAL A 244 21.34 -2.58 3.59
C VAL A 244 22.86 -2.39 3.68
N TRP A 245 23.56 -3.18 4.51
CA TRP A 245 25.01 -3.15 4.63
C TRP A 245 25.70 -3.56 3.32
N PHE A 246 25.23 -4.62 2.65
CA PHE A 246 25.75 -5.06 1.36
C PHE A 246 25.57 -4.00 0.28
N MET A 247 24.40 -3.36 0.26
CA MET A 247 24.08 -2.24 -0.64
C MET A 247 24.98 -1.04 -0.39
N ALA A 248 25.18 -0.65 0.87
CA ALA A 248 26.06 0.44 1.26
C ALA A 248 27.53 0.17 0.89
N ARG A 249 27.99 -1.06 1.09
CA ARG A 249 29.38 -1.47 0.76
C ARG A 249 29.66 -1.48 -0.74
N ARG A 250 28.69 -1.92 -1.54
CA ARG A 250 28.79 -1.89 -3.01
C ARG A 250 28.78 -0.46 -3.58
N SER A 251 28.14 0.46 -2.86
CA SER A 251 28.16 1.89 -3.17
C SER A 251 29.52 2.54 -2.92
N SER A 252 30.24 2.10 -1.87
CA SER A 252 31.57 2.60 -1.54
C SER A 252 32.66 2.12 -2.52
N SER A 253 32.53 0.91 -3.05
CA SER A 253 33.51 0.31 -3.99
C SER A 253 33.51 0.94 -5.39
N LYS A 254 32.43 1.63 -5.81
CA LYS A 254 32.35 2.32 -7.12
C LYS A 254 32.80 3.78 -7.08
N SER A 255 33.21 4.30 -5.92
CA SER A 255 33.69 5.67 -5.75
C SER A 255 35.21 5.81 -5.89
N THR A 256 35.90 4.71 -6.23
CA THR A 256 37.39 4.66 -6.32
C THR A 256 37.91 4.33 -7.74
N ILE A 257 37.07 4.56 -8.78
CA ILE A 257 37.51 4.52 -10.19
C ILE A 257 37.11 5.80 -10.88
#